data_b8ef4b56c0db345d468f65bda1bb9042
#
_entry.id   b8ef4b56c0db345d468f65bda1bb9042
#
_cell.length_a   1.000
_cell.length_b   1.000
_cell.length_c   1.000
_cell.angle_alpha   90.00
_cell.angle_beta   90.00
_cell.angle_gamma   90.00
#
_symmetry.space_group_name_H-M   'P 1'
#
loop_
_entity.id
_entity.type
_entity.pdbx_description
1 polymer ?
#
loop_
_entity_poly.entity_id
_entity_poly.type
_entity_poly.pdbx_seq_one_letter_code
_entity_poly.pdbx_strand_id
1 'polypeptide(L)'
;MPTPSLPRRGLRTARVPGAAARPLALAGAALAGAALTAAPAADAVVPPAPVSWRADLSRTGADDVNVRYDSGALRVRDGSVSPASLGRDRGYASAVLETHRVDRPVNRVTAVLDATVPDAANVEVDVRGRAADGTWTEWRRAGTGTPAELPREVVDVQARLTLWNAKGEPTAAVRALTLTADDTGGAPAEPAPAAFSARLYATREGLVGYTTANGHVIREDDHFAALPSRRALSPKDSGQYSVQVCGPARCETAPVWDVGPWNTHDDHWNPSALREQWKDLPQGLPEAQAAYESGYNAGRDEFGRQVANPAGIDLADGTFYNVGLYDNGWVAVTYLWTGGTGGAAAPAP
;
A
#
# COMPACT_ATOMS: atom_id res chain seq x y z
N MET A 1 -47.40 21.31 28.06
CA MET A 1 -47.65 21.91 26.74
C MET A 1 -47.56 20.77 25.71
N PRO A 2 -48.55 20.63 24.83
CA PRO A 2 -48.82 19.38 24.14
C PRO A 2 -48.01 19.21 22.87
N THR A 3 -47.65 17.93 22.55
CA THR A 3 -47.10 17.42 21.32
C THR A 3 -48.09 17.49 20.15
N PRO A 4 -47.67 17.81 18.93
CA PRO A 4 -48.52 17.70 17.76
C PRO A 4 -48.36 16.33 17.06
N SER A 5 -49.51 15.73 16.81
CA SER A 5 -49.76 14.50 16.08
C SER A 5 -49.59 14.64 14.58
N LEU A 6 -49.01 13.60 13.93
CA LEU A 6 -48.88 13.44 12.46
C LEU A 6 -50.18 12.86 11.85
N PRO A 7 -50.59 13.28 10.64
CA PRO A 7 -51.73 12.70 9.95
C PRO A 7 -51.39 11.43 9.14
N ARG A 8 -52.22 10.41 9.29
CA ARG A 8 -52.26 9.21 8.46
C ARG A 8 -52.72 9.52 7.04
N ARG A 9 -51.97 9.12 6.02
CA ARG A 9 -52.44 9.08 4.62
C ARG A 9 -52.77 7.68 4.23
N GLY A 10 -54.01 7.56 3.71
CA GLY A 10 -54.68 6.34 3.36
C GLY A 10 -54.14 5.68 2.06
N LEU A 11 -54.25 4.36 2.05
CA LEU A 11 -54.05 3.51 0.87
C LEU A 11 -55.14 3.81 -0.16
N ARG A 12 -54.74 4.05 -1.41
CA ARG A 12 -55.61 3.95 -2.59
C ARG A 12 -55.26 2.70 -3.38
N THR A 13 -56.23 1.81 -3.46
CA THR A 13 -56.22 0.64 -4.31
C THR A 13 -56.49 1.03 -5.75
N ALA A 14 -55.58 0.68 -6.69
CA ALA A 14 -55.79 0.83 -8.12
C ALA A 14 -56.36 -0.48 -8.70
N ARG A 15 -57.50 -0.35 -9.38
CA ARG A 15 -58.20 -1.42 -10.14
C ARG A 15 -57.47 -1.68 -11.46
N VAL A 16 -57.34 -3.00 -11.78
CA VAL A 16 -56.86 -3.51 -13.07
C VAL A 16 -58.07 -3.63 -14.02
N PRO A 17 -58.01 -3.16 -15.28
CA PRO A 17 -59.05 -3.44 -16.29
C PRO A 17 -58.77 -4.74 -17.03
N GLY A 18 -59.86 -5.47 -17.29
CA GLY A 18 -59.91 -6.83 -17.83
C GLY A 18 -59.44 -6.97 -19.29
N ALA A 19 -59.03 -8.21 -19.56
CA ALA A 19 -58.61 -8.69 -20.87
C ALA A 19 -59.82 -8.95 -21.80
N ALA A 20 -59.74 -8.42 -23.03
CA ALA A 20 -60.66 -8.78 -24.14
C ALA A 20 -59.97 -9.84 -25.02
N ALA A 21 -60.66 -10.95 -25.19
CA ALA A 21 -60.27 -12.07 -26.05
C ALA A 21 -60.48 -11.70 -27.54
N ARG A 22 -59.52 -12.01 -28.41
CA ARG A 22 -59.64 -12.00 -29.86
C ARG A 22 -59.38 -13.38 -30.44
N PRO A 23 -60.10 -13.77 -31.55
CA PRO A 23 -60.10 -15.14 -32.04
C PRO A 23 -58.86 -15.47 -32.89
N LEU A 24 -58.51 -16.77 -32.87
CA LEU A 24 -57.46 -17.40 -33.67
C LEU A 24 -57.81 -17.38 -35.16
N ALA A 25 -56.87 -16.88 -35.97
CA ALA A 25 -56.82 -17.20 -37.39
C ALA A 25 -55.66 -18.19 -37.63
N LEU A 26 -55.98 -19.39 -38.13
CA LEU A 26 -55.00 -20.35 -38.63
C LEU A 26 -54.43 -19.85 -39.95
N ALA A 27 -53.11 -19.61 -39.96
CA ALA A 27 -52.35 -19.46 -41.19
C ALA A 27 -51.26 -20.53 -41.23
N GLY A 28 -51.25 -21.34 -42.25
CA GLY A 28 -50.32 -22.47 -42.44
C GLY A 28 -48.87 -21.96 -42.56
N ALA A 29 -48.00 -22.49 -41.79
CA ALA A 29 -46.56 -22.21 -41.86
C ALA A 29 -45.84 -23.26 -42.71
N ALA A 30 -45.25 -22.82 -43.81
CA ALA A 30 -44.27 -23.59 -44.55
C ALA A 30 -43.00 -23.77 -43.72
N LEU A 31 -42.59 -25.04 -43.50
CA LEU A 31 -41.33 -25.40 -42.88
C LEU A 31 -40.18 -25.03 -43.83
N ALA A 32 -39.53 -23.89 -43.57
CA ALA A 32 -38.20 -23.61 -44.10
C ALA A 32 -37.22 -24.20 -43.09
N GLY A 33 -36.48 -25.24 -43.46
CA GLY A 33 -35.43 -25.83 -42.69
C GLY A 33 -34.25 -24.84 -42.54
N ALA A 34 -34.13 -24.17 -41.40
CA ALA A 34 -32.95 -23.44 -41.06
C ALA A 34 -31.88 -24.44 -40.59
N ALA A 35 -30.85 -24.67 -41.38
CA ALA A 35 -29.65 -25.36 -40.93
C ALA A 35 -28.99 -24.49 -39.85
N LEU A 36 -29.09 -24.90 -38.60
CA LEU A 36 -28.26 -24.36 -37.52
C LEU A 36 -26.81 -24.74 -37.79
N THR A 37 -26.04 -23.86 -38.35
CA THR A 37 -24.59 -23.95 -38.32
C THR A 37 -24.18 -23.72 -36.87
N ALA A 38 -23.79 -24.79 -36.15
CA ALA A 38 -23.15 -24.67 -34.85
C ALA A 38 -21.89 -23.84 -35.04
N ALA A 39 -21.86 -22.65 -34.41
CA ALA A 39 -20.63 -21.88 -34.27
C ALA A 39 -19.60 -22.77 -33.55
N PRO A 40 -18.33 -22.81 -34.00
CA PRO A 40 -17.31 -23.53 -33.26
C PRO A 40 -17.28 -22.98 -31.82
N ALA A 41 -17.34 -23.88 -30.85
CA ALA A 41 -17.12 -23.52 -29.46
C ALA A 41 -15.73 -22.85 -29.39
N ALA A 42 -15.68 -21.59 -28.94
CA ALA A 42 -14.41 -20.97 -28.66
C ALA A 42 -13.68 -21.85 -27.64
N ASP A 43 -12.52 -22.37 -27.99
CA ASP A 43 -11.67 -23.10 -27.07
C ASP A 43 -11.49 -22.24 -25.84
N ALA A 44 -11.95 -22.71 -24.68
CA ALA A 44 -11.74 -22.04 -23.42
C ALA A 44 -10.24 -22.00 -23.18
N VAL A 45 -9.63 -20.80 -23.30
CA VAL A 45 -8.22 -20.58 -22.99
C VAL A 45 -8.06 -20.93 -21.52
N VAL A 46 -7.44 -22.07 -21.24
CA VAL A 46 -7.09 -22.48 -19.87
C VAL A 46 -6.04 -21.48 -19.37
N PRO A 47 -6.31 -20.75 -18.28
CA PRO A 47 -5.33 -19.84 -17.73
C PRO A 47 -4.02 -20.60 -17.44
N PRO A 48 -2.87 -20.00 -17.69
CA PRO A 48 -1.60 -20.64 -17.40
C PRO A 48 -1.46 -20.91 -15.90
N ALA A 49 -0.89 -22.07 -15.53
CA ALA A 49 -0.73 -22.45 -14.13
C ALA A 49 0.11 -21.42 -13.35
N PRO A 50 -0.20 -21.11 -12.07
CA PRO A 50 0.58 -20.18 -11.27
C PRO A 50 2.07 -20.57 -11.17
N VAL A 51 2.96 -19.58 -11.06
CA VAL A 51 4.40 -19.77 -10.82
C VAL A 51 4.65 -19.71 -9.32
N SER A 52 5.28 -20.76 -8.75
CA SER A 52 5.61 -20.79 -7.32
C SER A 52 7.10 -20.96 -7.10
N TRP A 53 7.64 -20.25 -6.10
CA TRP A 53 9.03 -20.39 -5.66
C TRP A 53 9.16 -20.19 -4.16
N ARG A 54 10.24 -20.69 -3.59
CA ARG A 54 10.62 -20.44 -2.20
C ARG A 54 11.69 -19.35 -2.18
N ALA A 55 11.48 -18.32 -1.36
CA ALA A 55 12.46 -17.27 -1.17
C ALA A 55 13.65 -17.77 -0.34
N ASP A 56 14.86 -17.34 -0.65
CA ASP A 56 16.05 -17.62 0.12
C ASP A 56 16.18 -16.60 1.26
N LEU A 57 15.88 -17.03 2.47
CA LEU A 57 15.95 -16.21 3.68
C LEU A 57 17.35 -16.12 4.27
N SER A 58 18.30 -16.95 3.81
CA SER A 58 19.65 -17.01 4.35
C SER A 58 20.56 -15.88 3.87
N ARG A 59 20.18 -15.24 2.75
CA ARG A 59 20.93 -14.14 2.17
C ARG A 59 20.45 -12.82 2.78
N THR A 60 21.42 -12.10 3.34
CA THR A 60 21.20 -10.72 3.83
C THR A 60 21.81 -9.74 2.84
N GLY A 61 21.06 -8.65 2.52
CA GLY A 61 21.43 -7.61 1.58
C GLY A 61 21.76 -6.27 2.25
N ALA A 62 22.14 -5.29 1.43
CA ALA A 62 22.42 -3.94 1.88
C ALA A 62 21.16 -3.19 2.38
N ASP A 63 19.98 -3.61 1.86
CA ASP A 63 18.67 -3.04 2.21
C ASP A 63 18.06 -3.69 3.45
N ASP A 64 18.76 -4.63 4.08
CA ASP A 64 18.30 -5.30 5.29
C ASP A 64 18.58 -4.47 6.54
N VAL A 65 17.58 -4.37 7.40
CA VAL A 65 17.66 -3.63 8.66
C VAL A 65 17.48 -4.58 9.82
N ASN A 66 18.47 -4.65 10.70
CA ASN A 66 18.38 -5.34 11.98
C ASN A 66 17.92 -6.81 11.92
N VAL A 67 18.17 -7.51 10.82
CA VAL A 67 17.88 -8.94 10.68
C VAL A 67 19.12 -9.79 10.89
N ARG A 68 18.92 -11.06 11.26
CA ARG A 68 19.91 -12.14 11.24
C ARG A 68 19.26 -13.43 10.79
N TYR A 69 20.00 -14.24 10.05
CA TYR A 69 19.63 -15.63 9.79
C TYR A 69 20.42 -16.54 10.72
N ASP A 70 19.71 -17.30 11.53
CA ASP A 70 20.31 -18.17 12.54
C ASP A 70 19.44 -19.40 12.78
N SER A 71 20.09 -20.56 12.91
CA SER A 71 19.43 -21.84 13.20
C SER A 71 18.25 -22.15 12.26
N GLY A 72 18.41 -21.84 10.96
CA GLY A 72 17.41 -22.12 9.93
C GLY A 72 16.22 -21.14 9.92
N ALA A 73 16.34 -19.97 10.56
CA ALA A 73 15.28 -18.98 10.58
C ALA A 73 15.81 -17.54 10.50
N LEU A 74 15.06 -16.68 9.82
CA LEU A 74 15.24 -15.22 9.85
C LEU A 74 14.62 -14.67 11.13
N ARG A 75 15.34 -13.80 11.83
CA ARG A 75 14.96 -13.22 13.12
C ARG A 75 15.36 -11.76 13.22
N VAL A 76 14.76 -11.04 14.16
CA VAL A 76 15.26 -9.74 14.62
C VAL A 76 16.63 -9.95 15.25
N ARG A 77 17.63 -9.13 14.91
CA ARG A 77 19.00 -9.19 15.46
C ARG A 77 19.04 -8.63 16.88
N ASP A 78 18.47 -7.44 17.07
CA ASP A 78 18.40 -6.71 18.33
C ASP A 78 16.97 -6.18 18.54
N GLY A 79 16.27 -6.74 19.53
CA GLY A 79 14.88 -6.37 19.84
C GLY A 79 14.71 -4.97 20.45
N SER A 80 15.81 -4.25 20.72
CA SER A 80 15.78 -2.88 21.23
C SER A 80 15.84 -1.82 20.11
N VAL A 81 16.17 -2.21 18.88
CA VAL A 81 16.26 -1.30 17.73
C VAL A 81 14.88 -1.04 17.15
N SER A 82 14.54 0.24 17.03
CA SER A 82 13.31 0.72 16.39
C SER A 82 13.63 1.88 15.45
N PRO A 83 12.91 2.03 14.33
CA PRO A 83 12.98 3.27 13.55
C PRO A 83 12.65 4.47 14.42
N ALA A 84 13.32 5.57 14.13
CA ALA A 84 13.23 6.77 14.93
C ALA A 84 11.80 7.32 15.06
N SER A 85 11.08 7.35 13.96
CA SER A 85 9.71 7.87 13.83
C SER A 85 8.64 7.03 14.53
N LEU A 86 8.89 5.73 14.80
CA LEU A 86 7.90 4.80 15.37
C LEU A 86 7.95 4.66 16.89
N GLY A 87 8.89 5.38 17.53
CA GLY A 87 9.05 5.33 18.99
C GLY A 87 9.90 4.15 19.45
N ARG A 88 10.21 4.11 20.77
CA ARG A 88 11.21 3.20 21.35
C ARG A 88 10.61 1.95 21.99
N ASP A 89 9.33 1.72 21.86
CA ASP A 89 8.62 0.66 22.59
C ASP A 89 8.50 -0.64 21.81
N ARG A 90 9.07 -0.69 20.61
CA ARG A 90 9.01 -1.84 19.70
C ARG A 90 10.37 -2.16 19.11
N GLY A 91 10.69 -3.44 18.99
CA GLY A 91 11.78 -3.90 18.13
C GLY A 91 11.31 -3.95 16.68
N TYR A 92 12.19 -3.62 15.74
CA TYR A 92 11.92 -3.61 14.32
C TYR A 92 13.05 -4.27 13.54
N ALA A 93 12.68 -5.02 12.52
CA ALA A 93 13.60 -5.52 11.51
C ALA A 93 12.91 -5.59 10.14
N SER A 94 13.67 -5.40 9.09
CA SER A 94 13.20 -5.51 7.70
C SER A 94 14.20 -6.30 6.89
N ALA A 95 13.72 -7.29 6.12
CA ALA A 95 14.51 -8.04 5.16
C ALA A 95 13.93 -7.83 3.76
N VAL A 96 14.72 -7.27 2.86
CA VAL A 96 14.38 -7.09 1.44
C VAL A 96 15.01 -8.23 0.65
N LEU A 97 14.17 -9.17 0.20
CA LEU A 97 14.64 -10.39 -0.43
C LEU A 97 15.09 -10.16 -1.87
N GLU A 98 15.89 -11.11 -2.40
CA GLU A 98 16.31 -11.03 -3.80
C GLU A 98 15.11 -10.99 -4.75
N THR A 99 15.26 -10.23 -5.83
CA THR A 99 14.26 -10.15 -6.89
C THR A 99 14.17 -11.50 -7.62
N HIS A 100 12.96 -12.02 -7.77
CA HIS A 100 12.68 -13.21 -8.54
C HIS A 100 12.08 -12.83 -9.91
N ARG A 101 12.75 -13.25 -10.98
CA ARG A 101 12.22 -13.06 -12.33
C ARG A 101 11.25 -14.18 -12.66
N VAL A 102 10.05 -13.79 -13.11
CA VAL A 102 9.03 -14.74 -13.58
C VAL A 102 9.15 -14.92 -15.10
N ASP A 103 8.80 -16.12 -15.59
CA ASP A 103 8.88 -16.52 -17.00
C ASP A 103 7.80 -15.89 -17.90
N ARG A 104 6.80 -15.28 -17.29
CA ARG A 104 5.69 -14.56 -17.93
C ARG A 104 5.23 -13.39 -17.07
N PRO A 105 4.53 -12.39 -17.64
CA PRO A 105 3.91 -11.32 -16.86
C PRO A 105 2.89 -11.87 -15.86
N VAL A 106 2.86 -11.28 -14.67
CA VAL A 106 1.92 -11.59 -13.58
C VAL A 106 1.43 -10.28 -12.95
N ASN A 107 0.24 -10.32 -12.33
CA ASN A 107 -0.33 -9.14 -11.66
C ASN A 107 -0.87 -9.44 -10.27
N ARG A 108 -0.73 -10.69 -9.78
CA ARG A 108 -1.18 -11.10 -8.45
C ARG A 108 -0.13 -11.99 -7.80
N VAL A 109 0.11 -11.78 -6.50
CA VAL A 109 1.09 -12.55 -5.73
C VAL A 109 0.48 -12.95 -4.38
N THR A 110 0.51 -14.25 -4.08
CA THR A 110 0.13 -14.81 -2.77
C THR A 110 1.39 -15.21 -2.02
N ALA A 111 1.40 -14.99 -0.71
CA ALA A 111 2.50 -15.38 0.17
C ALA A 111 2.03 -16.40 1.22
N VAL A 112 2.81 -17.47 1.40
CA VAL A 112 2.63 -18.45 2.47
C VAL A 112 3.87 -18.43 3.36
N LEU A 113 3.67 -18.14 4.63
CA LEU A 113 4.73 -17.96 5.62
C LEU A 113 4.75 -19.15 6.59
N ASP A 114 5.91 -19.79 6.75
CA ASP A 114 6.21 -20.71 7.86
C ASP A 114 6.99 -19.94 8.92
N ALA A 115 6.33 -19.61 10.02
CA ALA A 115 6.91 -18.83 11.09
C ALA A 115 6.35 -19.23 12.47
N THR A 116 7.17 -19.05 13.49
CA THR A 116 6.70 -18.97 14.89
C THR A 116 6.60 -17.49 15.24
N VAL A 117 5.38 -17.02 15.54
CA VAL A 117 5.12 -15.62 15.89
C VAL A 117 4.53 -15.60 17.31
N PRO A 118 5.29 -15.13 18.32
CA PRO A 118 4.76 -14.91 19.66
C PRO A 118 3.63 -13.86 19.69
N ASP A 119 2.77 -13.87 20.70
CA ASP A 119 1.61 -12.96 20.82
C ASP A 119 2.01 -11.47 20.81
N ALA A 120 3.18 -11.13 21.33
CA ALA A 120 3.70 -9.76 21.35
C ALA A 120 4.57 -9.41 20.12
N ALA A 121 4.56 -10.25 19.09
CA ALA A 121 5.31 -10.06 17.85
C ALA A 121 4.38 -10.10 16.64
N ASN A 122 4.86 -9.56 15.51
CA ASN A 122 4.17 -9.62 14.25
C ASN A 122 5.17 -9.83 13.11
N VAL A 123 4.72 -10.46 12.04
CA VAL A 123 5.45 -10.60 10.79
C VAL A 123 4.55 -10.20 9.64
N GLU A 124 5.03 -9.31 8.82
CA GLU A 124 4.33 -8.83 7.64
C GLU A 124 5.11 -9.18 6.39
N VAL A 125 4.40 -9.58 5.35
CA VAL A 125 4.96 -9.83 4.02
C VAL A 125 4.40 -8.79 3.08
N ASP A 126 5.29 -7.99 2.50
CA ASP A 126 4.94 -7.10 1.40
C ASP A 126 5.62 -7.60 0.13
N VAL A 127 4.97 -7.40 -1.01
CA VAL A 127 5.51 -7.68 -2.32
C VAL A 127 5.38 -6.47 -3.23
N ARG A 128 6.30 -6.34 -4.17
CA ARG A 128 6.22 -5.39 -5.27
C ARG A 128 6.67 -6.04 -6.56
N GLY A 129 6.32 -5.44 -7.66
CA GLY A 129 6.73 -5.95 -8.96
C GLY A 129 7.39 -4.88 -9.81
N ARG A 130 8.28 -5.31 -10.70
CA ARG A 130 8.88 -4.46 -11.72
C ARG A 130 8.31 -4.81 -13.08
N ALA A 131 7.73 -3.83 -13.75
CA ALA A 131 7.20 -3.97 -15.09
C ALA A 131 8.32 -4.06 -16.12
N ALA A 132 7.97 -4.41 -17.36
CA ALA A 132 8.94 -4.54 -18.47
C ALA A 132 9.65 -3.22 -18.81
N ASP A 133 9.03 -2.08 -18.51
CA ASP A 133 9.61 -0.74 -18.66
C ASP A 133 10.63 -0.38 -17.55
N GLY A 134 10.85 -1.27 -16.58
CA GLY A 134 11.78 -1.09 -15.47
C GLY A 134 11.18 -0.39 -14.25
N THR A 135 9.93 0.07 -14.31
CA THR A 135 9.28 0.75 -13.19
C THR A 135 8.79 -0.21 -12.12
N TRP A 136 9.02 0.12 -10.84
CA TRP A 136 8.52 -0.62 -9.71
C TRP A 136 7.12 -0.15 -9.31
N THR A 137 6.26 -1.11 -8.93
CA THR A 137 5.01 -0.80 -8.23
C THR A 137 5.29 -0.45 -6.77
N GLU A 138 4.31 0.12 -6.08
CA GLU A 138 4.34 0.19 -4.62
C GLU A 138 4.39 -1.19 -3.98
N TRP A 139 4.91 -1.25 -2.76
CA TRP A 139 4.80 -2.43 -1.92
C TRP A 139 3.33 -2.70 -1.55
N ARG A 140 2.93 -3.96 -1.62
CA ARG A 140 1.57 -4.37 -1.28
C ARG A 140 1.60 -5.57 -0.35
N ARG A 141 0.73 -5.55 0.65
CA ARG A 141 0.60 -6.65 1.59
C ARG A 141 0.17 -7.91 0.86
N ALA A 142 0.87 -9.03 1.13
CA ALA A 142 0.55 -10.36 0.64
C ALA A 142 0.45 -11.36 1.80
N GLY A 143 -0.53 -12.26 1.74
CA GLY A 143 -0.73 -13.28 2.77
C GLY A 143 -1.52 -14.48 2.24
N THR A 144 -1.64 -15.51 3.07
CA THR A 144 -2.48 -16.67 2.77
C THR A 144 -3.95 -16.22 2.73
N GLY A 145 -4.61 -16.40 1.58
CA GLY A 145 -6.00 -15.98 1.39
C GLY A 145 -6.20 -14.46 1.17
N THR A 146 -5.13 -13.67 1.21
CA THR A 146 -5.16 -12.23 0.91
C THR A 146 -4.02 -11.92 -0.06
N PRO A 147 -4.20 -12.18 -1.37
CA PRO A 147 -3.17 -11.91 -2.36
C PRO A 147 -2.93 -10.41 -2.51
N ALA A 148 -1.70 -10.05 -2.88
CA ALA A 148 -1.38 -8.71 -3.34
C ALA A 148 -1.76 -8.57 -4.81
N GLU A 149 -2.70 -7.69 -5.10
CA GLU A 149 -3.04 -7.29 -6.47
C GLU A 149 -2.11 -6.15 -6.89
N LEU A 150 -1.30 -6.39 -7.92
CA LEU A 150 -0.40 -5.38 -8.46
C LEU A 150 -1.13 -4.54 -9.50
N PRO A 151 -0.89 -3.21 -9.57
CA PRO A 151 -1.66 -2.31 -10.43
C PRO A 151 -1.37 -2.50 -11.92
N ARG A 152 -0.37 -3.29 -12.27
CA ARG A 152 0.03 -3.63 -13.64
C ARG A 152 0.70 -4.98 -13.69
N GLU A 153 0.86 -5.53 -14.89
CA GLU A 153 1.68 -6.71 -15.13
C GLU A 153 3.16 -6.42 -14.84
N VAL A 154 3.81 -7.37 -14.19
CA VAL A 154 5.21 -7.30 -13.80
C VAL A 154 5.96 -8.56 -14.26
N VAL A 155 7.26 -8.43 -14.49
CA VAL A 155 8.14 -9.51 -14.91
C VAL A 155 9.17 -9.89 -13.84
N ASP A 156 9.32 -9.07 -12.83
CA ASP A 156 10.13 -9.35 -11.64
C ASP A 156 9.28 -9.11 -10.40
N VAL A 157 9.42 -9.98 -9.40
CA VAL A 157 8.73 -9.88 -8.10
C VAL A 157 9.77 -9.81 -7.01
N GLN A 158 9.60 -8.89 -6.07
CA GLN A 158 10.43 -8.76 -4.89
C GLN A 158 9.56 -8.77 -3.63
N ALA A 159 9.99 -9.51 -2.60
CA ALA A 159 9.31 -9.55 -1.33
C ALA A 159 10.12 -8.85 -0.24
N ARG A 160 9.43 -8.31 0.75
CA ARG A 160 9.97 -7.74 1.97
C ARG A 160 9.27 -8.37 3.17
N LEU A 161 10.05 -8.79 4.16
CA LEU A 161 9.57 -9.21 5.46
C LEU A 161 9.80 -8.08 6.46
N THR A 162 8.76 -7.66 7.17
CA THR A 162 8.87 -6.73 8.29
C THR A 162 8.51 -7.48 9.58
N LEU A 163 9.44 -7.48 10.55
CA LEU A 163 9.28 -8.15 11.83
C LEU A 163 9.19 -7.09 12.94
N TRP A 164 8.19 -7.25 13.80
CA TRP A 164 7.98 -6.38 14.96
C TRP A 164 7.90 -7.23 16.23
N ASN A 165 8.35 -6.69 17.35
CA ASN A 165 8.06 -7.23 18.67
C ASN A 165 7.88 -6.09 19.68
N ALA A 166 7.08 -6.29 20.71
CA ALA A 166 7.08 -5.40 21.86
C ALA A 166 8.46 -5.45 22.53
N LYS A 167 8.91 -4.30 23.07
CA LYS A 167 10.24 -4.19 23.70
C LYS A 167 10.41 -5.18 24.84
N GLY A 168 11.49 -5.96 24.80
CA GLY A 168 11.79 -6.97 25.80
C GLY A 168 11.06 -8.30 25.62
N GLU A 169 10.12 -8.38 24.66
CA GLU A 169 9.36 -9.59 24.35
C GLU A 169 10.06 -10.47 23.31
N PRO A 170 9.72 -11.78 23.25
CA PRO A 170 10.27 -12.69 22.25
C PRO A 170 10.00 -12.22 20.83
N THR A 171 10.97 -12.45 19.94
CA THR A 171 10.88 -12.10 18.52
C THR A 171 10.35 -13.25 17.67
N ALA A 172 9.74 -12.94 16.52
CA ALA A 172 9.33 -13.94 15.56
C ALA A 172 10.53 -14.67 14.94
N ALA A 173 10.28 -15.90 14.46
CA ALA A 173 11.22 -16.73 13.71
C ALA A 173 10.58 -17.20 12.41
N VAL A 174 11.07 -16.72 11.28
CA VAL A 174 10.58 -17.07 9.94
C VAL A 174 11.48 -18.13 9.31
N ARG A 175 10.92 -19.33 9.05
CA ARG A 175 11.66 -20.48 8.49
C ARG A 175 11.55 -20.59 6.98
N ALA A 176 10.41 -20.18 6.43
CA ALA A 176 10.18 -20.20 5.00
C ALA A 176 9.17 -19.14 4.56
N LEU A 177 9.37 -18.66 3.34
CA LEU A 177 8.40 -17.89 2.60
C LEU A 177 8.26 -18.52 1.22
N THR A 178 7.05 -18.94 0.89
CA THR A 178 6.69 -19.40 -0.46
C THR A 178 5.81 -18.35 -1.11
N LEU A 179 6.18 -17.95 -2.30
CA LEU A 179 5.44 -17.00 -3.12
C LEU A 179 4.83 -17.74 -4.32
N THR A 180 3.61 -17.38 -4.66
CA THR A 180 2.91 -17.88 -5.84
C THR A 180 2.36 -16.70 -6.61
N ALA A 181 2.73 -16.58 -7.88
CA ALA A 181 2.32 -15.49 -8.76
C ALA A 181 1.51 -16.01 -9.94
N ASP A 182 0.48 -15.29 -10.31
CA ASP A 182 -0.37 -15.57 -11.47
C ASP A 182 -0.83 -14.26 -12.14
N ASP A 183 -1.45 -14.43 -13.31
CA ASP A 183 -2.14 -13.39 -14.03
C ASP A 183 -3.65 -13.61 -13.91
N THR A 184 -4.38 -12.61 -13.43
CA THR A 184 -5.84 -12.66 -13.30
C THR A 184 -6.58 -12.28 -14.58
N GLY A 185 -5.85 -11.98 -15.68
CA GLY A 185 -6.44 -11.53 -16.94
C GLY A 185 -7.11 -10.16 -16.84
N GLY A 186 -6.66 -9.33 -15.91
CA GLY A 186 -7.15 -7.95 -15.78
C GLY A 186 -6.88 -7.12 -17.02
N ALA A 187 -7.75 -6.14 -17.30
CA ALA A 187 -7.53 -5.21 -18.40
C ALA A 187 -6.17 -4.51 -18.25
N PRO A 188 -5.49 -4.19 -19.37
CA PRO A 188 -4.27 -3.38 -19.35
C PRO A 188 -4.53 -2.12 -18.51
N ALA A 189 -3.57 -1.77 -17.64
CA ALA A 189 -3.69 -0.57 -16.85
C ALA A 189 -3.93 0.65 -17.77
N GLU A 190 -4.93 1.45 -17.46
CA GLU A 190 -5.11 2.74 -18.13
C GLU A 190 -3.82 3.57 -18.02
N PRO A 191 -3.53 4.48 -18.97
CA PRO A 191 -2.41 5.41 -18.83
C PRO A 191 -2.48 6.06 -17.45
N ALA A 192 -1.41 5.96 -16.69
CA ALA A 192 -1.40 6.49 -15.34
C ALA A 192 -1.66 8.00 -15.38
N PRO A 193 -2.52 8.53 -14.50
CA PRO A 193 -2.80 9.96 -14.40
C PRO A 193 -1.53 10.75 -14.05
N ALA A 194 -1.63 12.07 -14.05
CA ALA A 194 -0.59 12.93 -13.48
C ALA A 194 -0.32 12.54 -12.02
N ALA A 195 0.92 12.74 -11.56
CA ALA A 195 1.31 12.45 -10.19
C ALA A 195 0.35 13.14 -9.20
N PHE A 196 -0.11 12.39 -8.20
CA PHE A 196 -1.05 12.90 -7.20
C PHE A 196 -0.36 13.90 -6.28
N SER A 197 -1.08 14.94 -5.88
CA SER A 197 -0.60 15.95 -4.94
C SER A 197 -1.60 16.18 -3.82
N ALA A 198 -1.10 16.45 -2.62
CA ALA A 198 -1.90 16.80 -1.45
C ALA A 198 -1.23 17.93 -0.66
N ARG A 199 -2.02 18.64 0.15
CA ARG A 199 -1.53 19.59 1.14
C ARG A 199 -1.44 18.86 2.49
N LEU A 200 -0.24 18.76 3.04
CA LEU A 200 0.03 18.05 4.28
C LEU A 200 0.60 18.98 5.35
N TYR A 201 0.34 18.66 6.60
CA TYR A 201 1.07 19.24 7.71
C TYR A 201 2.38 18.48 7.87
N ALA A 202 3.50 19.17 7.77
CA ALA A 202 4.84 18.63 7.89
C ALA A 202 5.41 18.90 9.28
N THR A 203 6.04 17.89 9.86
CA THR A 203 6.84 18.02 11.09
C THR A 203 8.30 17.78 10.79
N ARG A 204 9.17 18.34 11.64
CA ARG A 204 10.61 18.11 11.56
C ARG A 204 10.93 16.76 12.19
N GLU A 205 11.59 15.89 11.47
CA GLU A 205 11.98 14.58 11.99
C GLU A 205 13.10 14.71 13.03
N GLY A 206 14.14 15.49 12.76
CA GLY A 206 15.31 15.60 13.63
C GLY A 206 15.98 14.24 13.80
N LEU A 207 16.05 13.73 15.03
CA LEU A 207 16.42 12.34 15.38
C LEU A 207 17.81 11.91 14.86
N VAL A 208 18.75 12.86 14.78
CA VAL A 208 20.15 12.62 14.35
C VAL A 208 20.77 11.47 15.15
N GLY A 209 21.43 10.55 14.43
CA GLY A 209 22.08 9.36 15.01
C GLY A 209 21.17 8.14 15.15
N TYR A 210 19.86 8.28 14.93
CA TYR A 210 18.92 7.15 14.85
C TYR A 210 18.90 6.54 13.46
N THR A 211 18.29 5.37 13.35
CA THR A 211 18.18 4.64 12.08
C THR A 211 16.76 4.75 11.53
N THR A 212 16.62 5.07 10.26
CA THR A 212 15.34 5.07 9.54
C THR A 212 14.84 3.65 9.27
N ALA A 213 13.59 3.52 8.80
CA ALA A 213 12.99 2.24 8.45
C ALA A 213 13.71 1.51 7.30
N ASN A 214 14.43 2.23 6.41
CA ASN A 214 15.24 1.62 5.35
C ASN A 214 16.72 1.40 5.75
N GLY A 215 17.10 1.69 7.01
CA GLY A 215 18.44 1.43 7.54
C GLY A 215 19.46 2.55 7.35
N HIS A 216 19.05 3.71 6.87
CA HIS A 216 19.90 4.90 6.86
C HIS A 216 20.11 5.42 8.29
N VAL A 217 21.31 5.89 8.64
CA VAL A 217 21.58 6.56 9.91
C VAL A 217 21.47 8.06 9.70
N ILE A 218 20.51 8.69 10.37
CA ILE A 218 20.14 10.10 10.20
C ILE A 218 21.31 11.02 10.57
N ARG A 219 21.61 12.00 9.72
CA ARG A 219 22.61 13.03 9.88
C ARG A 219 21.93 14.41 9.91
N GLU A 220 22.65 15.43 10.39
CA GLU A 220 22.12 16.79 10.57
C GLU A 220 21.61 17.44 9.27
N ASP A 221 22.30 17.20 8.14
CA ASP A 221 21.98 17.81 6.85
C ASP A 221 21.29 16.85 5.88
N ASP A 222 20.68 15.77 6.37
CA ASP A 222 20.01 14.80 5.52
C ASP A 222 18.77 15.39 4.83
N HIS A 223 18.56 14.95 3.59
CA HIS A 223 17.44 15.31 2.75
C HIS A 223 16.60 14.10 2.42
N PHE A 224 15.56 13.84 3.21
CA PHE A 224 14.59 12.78 2.98
C PHE A 224 13.23 13.11 3.60
N ALA A 225 12.24 12.30 3.32
CA ALA A 225 10.92 12.35 3.92
C ALA A 225 10.57 11.00 4.57
N ALA A 226 9.76 11.06 5.64
CA ALA A 226 9.02 9.94 6.17
C ALA A 226 7.53 10.06 5.81
N LEU A 227 6.94 8.97 5.38
CA LEU A 227 5.51 8.89 5.09
C LEU A 227 4.84 7.82 5.96
N PRO A 228 3.56 7.99 6.35
CA PRO A 228 2.90 7.09 7.29
C PRO A 228 2.52 5.73 6.70
N SER A 229 3.27 5.25 5.71
CA SER A 229 3.09 3.92 5.12
C SER A 229 4.38 3.39 4.49
N ARG A 230 4.64 2.10 4.71
CA ARG A 230 5.76 1.38 4.08
C ARG A 230 5.61 1.14 2.58
N ARG A 231 4.44 1.46 2.00
CA ARG A 231 4.18 1.23 0.56
C ARG A 231 5.12 1.95 -0.38
N ALA A 232 5.64 3.08 0.06
CA ALA A 232 6.57 3.91 -0.71
C ALA A 232 7.95 4.03 -0.05
N LEU A 233 8.34 3.10 0.84
CA LEU A 233 9.67 3.10 1.44
C LEU A 233 10.70 2.70 0.39
N SER A 234 11.63 3.61 0.09
CA SER A 234 12.73 3.38 -0.84
C SER A 234 13.76 2.41 -0.26
N PRO A 235 14.44 1.62 -1.11
CA PRO A 235 15.68 0.96 -0.72
C PRO A 235 16.69 1.98 -0.16
N LYS A 236 17.62 1.49 0.68
CA LYS A 236 18.66 2.33 1.26
C LYS A 236 19.46 3.07 0.17
N ASP A 237 19.77 4.32 0.41
CA ASP A 237 20.54 5.19 -0.48
C ASP A 237 19.92 5.31 -1.90
N SER A 238 18.62 5.14 -2.03
CA SER A 238 17.89 5.22 -3.31
C SER A 238 16.75 6.24 -3.24
N GLY A 239 16.43 6.84 -4.39
CA GLY A 239 15.27 7.71 -4.59
C GLY A 239 14.14 7.05 -5.35
N GLN A 240 14.02 5.71 -5.29
CA GLN A 240 13.05 4.96 -6.08
C GLN A 240 11.60 5.41 -5.83
N TYR A 241 11.28 5.75 -4.60
CA TYR A 241 10.08 6.49 -4.24
C TYR A 241 10.50 7.83 -3.68
N SER A 242 10.10 8.91 -4.34
CA SER A 242 10.42 10.28 -3.95
C SER A 242 9.18 11.16 -3.99
N VAL A 243 9.16 12.15 -3.13
CA VAL A 243 8.15 13.20 -3.14
C VAL A 243 8.78 14.52 -3.56
N GLN A 244 8.01 15.37 -4.25
CA GLN A 244 8.33 16.78 -4.35
C GLN A 244 7.59 17.50 -3.23
N VAL A 245 8.34 18.16 -2.35
CA VAL A 245 7.82 18.95 -1.24
C VAL A 245 8.01 20.43 -1.56
N CYS A 246 6.91 21.18 -1.58
CA CYS A 246 6.94 22.65 -1.79
C CYS A 246 6.48 23.35 -0.51
N GLY A 247 7.42 24.01 0.13
CA GLY A 247 7.21 24.85 1.30
C GLY A 247 7.21 26.36 0.98
N PRO A 248 7.32 27.22 1.99
CA PRO A 248 7.25 28.67 1.82
C PRO A 248 8.33 29.26 0.92
N ALA A 249 9.54 28.69 0.92
CA ALA A 249 10.66 29.23 0.16
C ALA A 249 10.80 28.61 -1.23
N ARG A 250 10.70 27.30 -1.35
CA ARG A 250 10.93 26.55 -2.59
C ARG A 250 10.38 25.15 -2.55
N CYS A 251 10.47 24.45 -3.67
CA CYS A 251 10.23 23.02 -3.77
C CYS A 251 11.55 22.25 -3.76
N GLU A 252 11.51 21.04 -3.20
CA GLU A 252 12.61 20.07 -3.18
C GLU A 252 12.10 18.68 -3.49
N THR A 253 12.91 17.86 -4.15
CA THR A 253 12.63 16.42 -4.31
C THR A 253 13.38 15.67 -3.23
N ALA A 254 12.65 14.95 -2.37
CA ALA A 254 13.18 14.16 -1.26
C ALA A 254 12.81 12.68 -1.42
N PRO A 255 13.77 11.75 -1.26
CA PRO A 255 13.47 10.32 -1.22
C PRO A 255 12.69 9.97 0.06
N VAL A 256 11.87 8.92 -0.01
CA VAL A 256 11.15 8.39 1.15
C VAL A 256 12.03 7.33 1.81
N TRP A 257 12.64 7.64 2.94
CA TRP A 257 13.57 6.75 3.65
C TRP A 257 13.08 6.28 5.01
N ASP A 258 12.07 6.92 5.58
CA ASP A 258 11.50 6.50 6.84
C ASP A 258 9.98 6.32 6.77
N VAL A 259 9.39 5.79 7.84
CA VAL A 259 7.97 5.46 7.96
C VAL A 259 7.40 6.15 9.20
N GLY A 260 6.46 7.02 9.00
CA GLY A 260 5.82 7.91 9.96
C GLY A 260 5.34 9.16 9.25
N PRO A 261 4.77 10.12 9.93
CA PRO A 261 4.44 10.17 11.37
C PRO A 261 3.22 9.30 11.74
N TRP A 262 3.07 9.02 13.02
CA TRP A 262 1.92 8.35 13.66
C TRP A 262 1.68 6.91 13.19
N ASN A 263 1.39 6.70 11.90
CA ASN A 263 0.96 5.44 11.31
C ASN A 263 2.04 4.77 10.45
N THR A 264 1.83 3.50 10.09
CA THR A 264 2.71 2.75 9.19
C THR A 264 1.98 2.08 8.02
N HIS A 265 0.64 2.19 8.01
CA HIS A 265 -0.24 1.61 7.00
C HIS A 265 -1.19 2.64 6.38
N ASP A 266 -0.90 3.94 6.56
CA ASP A 266 -1.71 5.02 6.04
C ASP A 266 -1.15 5.56 4.73
N ASP A 267 -1.41 4.88 3.65
CA ASP A 267 -1.07 5.29 2.30
C ASP A 267 -2.11 6.26 1.72
N HIS A 268 -2.34 7.37 2.41
CA HIS A 268 -3.38 8.36 2.11
C HIS A 268 -3.31 8.96 0.70
N TRP A 269 -2.19 8.85 0.00
CA TRP A 269 -2.05 9.26 -1.41
C TRP A 269 -2.76 8.32 -2.38
N ASN A 270 -3.11 7.11 -1.96
CA ASN A 270 -3.88 6.17 -2.78
C ASN A 270 -5.39 6.46 -2.71
N PRO A 271 -6.13 6.20 -3.79
CA PRO A 271 -7.59 6.23 -3.74
C PRO A 271 -8.14 5.34 -2.63
N SER A 272 -9.26 5.70 -2.03
CA SER A 272 -9.88 4.99 -0.89
C SER A 272 -10.01 3.49 -1.10
N ALA A 273 -10.38 3.04 -2.31
CA ALA A 273 -10.50 1.61 -2.63
C ALA A 273 -9.16 0.84 -2.57
N LEU A 274 -8.04 1.53 -2.82
CA LEU A 274 -6.70 0.94 -2.87
C LEU A 274 -5.91 1.15 -1.58
N ARG A 275 -6.36 2.04 -0.71
CA ARG A 275 -5.74 2.36 0.58
C ARG A 275 -5.65 1.10 1.45
N GLU A 276 -4.56 0.90 2.18
CA GLU A 276 -4.35 -0.28 3.03
C GLU A 276 -5.26 -0.25 4.25
N GLN A 277 -5.21 0.84 4.99
CA GLN A 277 -6.13 1.13 6.11
C GLN A 277 -6.90 2.42 5.83
N TRP A 278 -7.87 2.73 6.67
CA TRP A 278 -8.63 4.01 6.66
C TRP A 278 -9.32 4.30 5.31
N LYS A 279 -9.90 3.24 4.71
CA LYS A 279 -10.51 3.27 3.37
C LYS A 279 -11.74 4.18 3.26
N ASP A 280 -12.31 4.59 4.38
CA ASP A 280 -13.41 5.53 4.50
C ASP A 280 -12.96 7.00 4.49
N LEU A 281 -11.65 7.27 4.63
CA LEU A 281 -11.11 8.61 4.50
C LEU A 281 -10.87 8.96 3.01
N PRO A 282 -11.09 10.21 2.61
CA PRO A 282 -10.82 10.64 1.24
C PRO A 282 -9.33 10.59 0.90
N GLN A 283 -9.02 10.40 -0.39
CA GLN A 283 -7.66 10.48 -0.90
C GLN A 283 -7.02 11.82 -0.55
N GLY A 284 -5.78 11.80 -0.07
CA GLY A 284 -5.02 12.97 0.31
C GLY A 284 -5.21 13.42 1.77
N LEU A 285 -6.13 12.81 2.51
CA LEU A 285 -6.32 13.09 3.94
C LEU A 285 -5.62 12.03 4.79
N PRO A 286 -4.52 12.35 5.49
CA PRO A 286 -3.90 11.46 6.47
C PRO A 286 -4.85 11.12 7.62
N GLU A 287 -4.77 9.90 8.12
CA GLU A 287 -5.53 9.49 9.31
C GLU A 287 -5.22 10.39 10.51
N ALA A 288 -3.95 10.68 10.76
CA ALA A 288 -3.54 11.53 11.86
C ALA A 288 -4.13 12.94 11.77
N GLN A 289 -4.29 13.50 10.58
CA GLN A 289 -4.99 14.78 10.40
C GLN A 289 -6.46 14.64 10.76
N ALA A 290 -7.15 13.61 10.29
CA ALA A 290 -8.55 13.34 10.62
C ALA A 290 -8.75 13.09 12.12
N ALA A 291 -7.84 12.33 12.75
CA ALA A 291 -7.85 12.06 14.19
C ALA A 291 -7.70 13.35 15.01
N TYR A 292 -6.73 14.20 14.64
CA TYR A 292 -6.45 15.45 15.35
C TYR A 292 -7.54 16.49 15.17
N GLU A 293 -8.01 16.72 13.93
CA GLU A 293 -8.94 17.81 13.60
C GLU A 293 -10.40 17.48 13.88
N SER A 294 -10.79 16.21 13.73
CA SER A 294 -12.20 15.80 13.81
C SER A 294 -12.49 14.64 14.76
N GLY A 295 -11.49 14.18 15.52
CA GLY A 295 -11.66 13.07 16.46
C GLY A 295 -11.87 11.72 15.79
N TYR A 296 -11.52 11.57 14.52
CA TYR A 296 -11.55 10.29 13.82
C TYR A 296 -10.76 9.23 14.62
N ASN A 297 -11.17 7.97 14.59
CA ASN A 297 -10.57 6.88 15.36
C ASN A 297 -10.40 7.23 16.86
N ALA A 298 -11.34 7.97 17.43
CA ALA A 298 -11.28 8.50 18.81
C ALA A 298 -10.03 9.39 19.09
N GLY A 299 -9.48 10.06 18.07
CA GLY A 299 -8.29 10.89 18.13
C GLY A 299 -6.99 10.11 18.28
N ARG A 300 -6.97 8.84 17.87
CA ARG A 300 -5.83 7.93 18.06
C ARG A 300 -5.30 7.41 16.74
N ASP A 301 -3.99 7.14 16.71
CA ASP A 301 -3.33 6.47 15.60
C ASP A 301 -3.61 4.93 15.58
N GLU A 302 -3.02 4.23 14.63
CA GLU A 302 -3.17 2.76 14.50
C GLU A 302 -2.64 1.96 15.70
N PHE A 303 -1.78 2.57 16.52
CA PHE A 303 -1.22 1.95 17.73
C PHE A 303 -1.98 2.32 19.00
N GLY A 304 -3.05 3.10 18.88
CA GLY A 304 -3.86 3.56 20.00
C GLY A 304 -3.27 4.75 20.77
N ARG A 305 -2.20 5.39 20.27
CA ARG A 305 -1.62 6.59 20.86
C ARG A 305 -2.47 7.81 20.51
N GLN A 306 -2.62 8.76 21.45
CA GLN A 306 -3.31 10.02 21.16
C GLN A 306 -2.51 10.83 20.15
N VAL A 307 -3.13 11.20 19.04
CA VAL A 307 -2.53 12.04 18.00
C VAL A 307 -2.41 13.47 18.50
N ALA A 308 -1.18 14.00 18.56
CA ALA A 308 -0.90 15.32 19.15
C ALA A 308 -0.76 16.44 18.10
N ASN A 309 -0.68 16.12 16.81
CA ASN A 309 -0.64 17.07 15.70
C ASN A 309 -1.13 16.40 14.40
N PRO A 310 -1.56 17.17 13.38
CA PRO A 310 -2.14 16.64 12.14
C PRO A 310 -1.09 16.17 11.11
N ALA A 311 0.11 15.75 11.53
CA ALA A 311 1.20 15.48 10.61
C ALA A 311 0.90 14.31 9.67
N GLY A 312 1.09 14.54 8.36
CA GLY A 312 0.99 13.55 7.30
C GLY A 312 2.34 13.25 6.62
N ILE A 313 3.39 13.98 7.01
CA ILE A 313 4.76 13.81 6.53
C ILE A 313 5.73 14.34 7.59
N ASP A 314 6.85 13.62 7.80
CA ASP A 314 8.01 14.16 8.49
C ASP A 314 9.12 14.46 7.48
N LEU A 315 9.88 15.52 7.72
CA LEU A 315 10.99 15.96 6.89
C LEU A 315 12.29 15.96 7.68
N ALA A 316 13.32 15.35 7.11
CA ALA A 316 14.67 15.47 7.63
C ALA A 316 15.11 16.93 7.67
N ASP A 317 16.06 17.27 8.56
CA ASP A 317 16.44 18.65 8.86
C ASP A 317 16.84 19.43 7.59
N GLY A 318 17.64 18.84 6.71
CA GLY A 318 18.04 19.47 5.45
C GLY A 318 16.84 19.82 4.57
N THR A 319 15.93 18.88 4.33
CA THR A 319 14.70 19.13 3.56
C THR A 319 13.80 20.16 4.24
N PHE A 320 13.58 20.03 5.57
CA PHE A 320 12.72 20.91 6.34
C PHE A 320 13.12 22.37 6.23
N TYR A 321 14.39 22.67 6.46
CA TYR A 321 14.91 24.04 6.38
C TYR A 321 15.04 24.52 4.93
N ASN A 322 15.41 23.64 3.99
CA ASN A 322 15.58 24.02 2.59
C ASN A 322 14.26 24.46 1.93
N VAL A 323 13.13 23.81 2.26
CA VAL A 323 11.81 24.25 1.76
C VAL A 323 11.28 25.49 2.47
N GLY A 324 12.00 26.01 3.49
CA GLY A 324 11.70 27.25 4.19
C GLY A 324 10.79 27.09 5.41
N LEU A 325 10.76 25.92 6.01
CA LEU A 325 10.10 25.70 7.30
C LEU A 325 11.08 26.01 8.43
N TYR A 326 10.61 26.70 9.47
CA TYR A 326 11.32 26.94 10.72
C TYR A 326 10.54 26.41 11.92
N ASP A 327 9.22 26.27 11.75
CA ASP A 327 8.30 25.56 12.61
C ASP A 327 7.48 24.57 11.78
N ASN A 328 6.88 23.58 12.42
CA ASN A 328 5.99 22.64 11.76
C ASN A 328 4.88 23.40 11.02
N GLY A 329 4.54 22.97 9.82
CA GLY A 329 3.64 23.74 8.97
C GLY A 329 3.15 23.02 7.73
N TRP A 330 2.29 23.70 6.99
CA TRP A 330 1.67 23.15 5.79
C TRP A 330 2.57 23.27 4.56
N VAL A 331 2.70 22.15 3.83
CA VAL A 331 3.43 22.05 2.56
C VAL A 331 2.55 21.42 1.48
N ALA A 332 2.88 21.62 0.21
CA ALA A 332 2.31 20.86 -0.88
C ALA A 332 3.25 19.68 -1.20
N VAL A 333 2.70 18.47 -1.30
CA VAL A 333 3.47 17.25 -1.55
C VAL A 333 2.95 16.58 -2.81
N THR A 334 3.84 16.30 -3.77
CA THR A 334 3.54 15.51 -4.97
C THR A 334 4.25 14.17 -4.88
N TYR A 335 3.50 13.08 -5.02
CA TYR A 335 4.01 11.71 -4.95
C TYR A 335 4.46 11.26 -6.34
N LEU A 336 5.75 11.34 -6.63
CA LEU A 336 6.28 11.25 -8.01
C LEU A 336 6.06 9.88 -8.67
N TRP A 337 5.96 8.80 -7.91
CA TRP A 337 5.70 7.44 -8.41
C TRP A 337 4.24 7.17 -8.79
N THR A 338 3.31 8.03 -8.42
CA THR A 338 1.88 7.84 -8.71
C THR A 338 1.49 8.28 -10.13
N GLY A 339 2.38 8.96 -10.83
CA GLY A 339 2.20 9.40 -12.22
C GLY A 339 2.73 8.37 -13.24
N GLY A 340 2.22 8.45 -14.48
CA GLY A 340 2.51 7.47 -15.53
C GLY A 340 3.90 7.55 -16.19
N THR A 341 4.62 8.61 -15.96
CA THR A 341 6.05 8.68 -16.30
C THR A 341 6.80 8.29 -15.04
N GLY A 342 7.21 7.01 -14.94
CA GLY A 342 8.03 6.54 -13.82
C GLY A 342 9.11 7.56 -13.57
N GLY A 343 9.06 8.22 -12.41
CA GLY A 343 10.05 9.20 -12.03
C GLY A 343 11.41 8.53 -11.99
N ALA A 344 12.17 8.65 -13.07
CA ALA A 344 13.59 8.51 -12.98
C ALA A 344 14.05 9.64 -12.05
N ALA A 345 14.35 9.29 -10.79
CA ALA A 345 15.09 10.19 -9.94
C ALA A 345 16.32 10.60 -10.70
N ALA A 346 16.51 11.92 -10.89
CA ALA A 346 17.78 12.42 -11.30
C ALA A 346 18.83 11.87 -10.31
N PRO A 347 20.02 11.45 -10.77
CA PRO A 347 21.07 11.04 -9.85
C PRO A 347 21.30 12.19 -8.87
N ALA A 348 21.33 11.86 -7.58
CA ALA A 348 21.72 12.81 -6.54
C ALA A 348 23.10 13.37 -6.86
N PRO A 349 23.33 14.67 -6.62
CA PRO A 349 24.63 15.32 -6.85
C PRO A 349 25.73 14.72 -5.99
#